data_3acf18509cb1f82306944f0a0377e3ca
#
_entry.id   3acf18509cb1f82306944f0a0377e3ca
#
_cell.length_a   1.000
_cell.length_b   1.000
_cell.length_c   1.000
_cell.angle_alpha   90.00
_cell.angle_beta   90.00
_cell.angle_gamma   90.00
#
_symmetry.space_group_name_H-M   'P 1'
#
loop_
_entity.id
_entity.type
_entity.pdbx_description
1 polymer ?
#
loop_
_entity_poly.entity_id
_entity_poly.type
_entity_poly.pdbx_seq_one_letter_code
_entity_poly.pdbx_strand_id
1 'polypeptide(L)'
;RTANSAGDGTTTAIVLAEGFVNAGQKYLTAQNNTTQVIRHVNIIVEDLVKKLTKNSKRITKKSLLNVAKISANNDSTIGKLIYDAYSKVGKDGIVTVEKSLNHETFAEVTNGIKIDRGYSSNLFINNQKKDECILEDVRVLVCDQEISNILQIESVLKPIIQNNEKLLVIADCGQNVINTFAANVVRNNLKLCNIAPPSFGYKKNELMQDIAATVGATYFSEQTGDDLSLLRMEDLGFANKIIIGKDQTVLIKNEESTMELKTRIADLKIQQANTTNPVDRKFIDERIASLAGAIGCIYVGGNSDVEQKEKFDRVDDSVCAVRSALEEGIVAGGGVALYGLSKNMYNLYKEDIDYTAAFLIVKDTLCQPLYQILINAGMNPKNIMGEEGIFFNGPDIGFDVKNEEYGNMFDLGVIDPL
;
A
#
# COMPACT_ATOMS: atom_id res chain seq x y z
N ARG A 1 -6.84 9.62 -4.71
CA ARG A 1 -5.47 9.10 -4.93
C ARG A 1 -4.70 9.01 -3.61
N THR A 2 -4.58 10.07 -2.82
CA THR A 2 -3.81 10.09 -1.55
C THR A 2 -4.26 8.98 -0.58
N ALA A 3 -5.58 8.81 -0.37
CA ALA A 3 -6.11 7.72 0.47
C ALA A 3 -5.70 6.32 -0.03
N ASN A 4 -5.71 6.10 -1.35
CA ASN A 4 -5.42 4.79 -1.94
C ASN A 4 -3.93 4.48 -2.04
N SER A 5 -3.07 5.52 -2.16
CA SER A 5 -1.62 5.32 -2.31
C SER A 5 -0.85 5.37 -1.01
N ALA A 6 -1.22 6.26 -0.09
CA ALA A 6 -0.52 6.45 1.18
C ALA A 6 -1.35 6.05 2.42
N GLY A 7 -2.67 5.95 2.28
CA GLY A 7 -3.60 5.66 3.39
C GLY A 7 -3.68 6.78 4.43
N ASP A 8 -2.89 7.84 4.28
CA ASP A 8 -2.81 8.97 5.19
C ASP A 8 -2.62 10.29 4.40
N GLY A 9 -2.63 11.43 5.08
CA GLY A 9 -2.37 12.75 4.49
C GLY A 9 -3.53 13.34 3.67
N THR A 10 -4.71 12.76 3.69
CA THR A 10 -5.89 13.26 2.96
C THR A 10 -6.29 14.66 3.40
N THR A 11 -6.29 14.93 4.70
CA THR A 11 -6.57 16.25 5.28
C THR A 11 -5.48 17.25 4.91
N THR A 12 -4.22 16.86 4.97
CA THR A 12 -3.08 17.68 4.55
C THR A 12 -3.19 18.07 3.08
N ALA A 13 -3.60 17.14 2.21
CA ALA A 13 -3.80 17.42 0.78
C ALA A 13 -4.91 18.48 0.55
N ILE A 14 -6.01 18.44 1.32
CA ILE A 14 -7.09 19.43 1.25
C ILE A 14 -6.59 20.80 1.73
N VAL A 15 -5.88 20.86 2.84
CA VAL A 15 -5.31 22.09 3.39
C VAL A 15 -4.31 22.72 2.41
N LEU A 16 -3.46 21.91 1.76
CA LEU A 16 -2.55 22.38 0.73
C LEU A 16 -3.31 22.90 -0.50
N ALA A 17 -4.36 22.19 -0.94
CA ALA A 17 -5.17 22.65 -2.08
C ALA A 17 -5.84 24.00 -1.80
N GLU A 18 -6.42 24.18 -0.61
CA GLU A 18 -6.95 25.48 -0.16
C GLU A 18 -5.86 26.54 -0.10
N GLY A 19 -4.69 26.19 0.45
CA GLY A 19 -3.52 27.07 0.50
C GLY A 19 -3.09 27.57 -0.89
N PHE A 20 -3.05 26.69 -1.89
CA PHE A 20 -2.75 27.08 -3.27
C PHE A 20 -3.77 28.07 -3.86
N VAL A 21 -5.06 27.85 -3.60
CA VAL A 21 -6.12 28.76 -4.07
C VAL A 21 -5.99 30.14 -3.39
N ASN A 22 -5.86 30.17 -2.08
CA ASN A 22 -5.76 31.41 -1.31
C ASN A 22 -4.48 32.19 -1.64
N ALA A 23 -3.34 31.52 -1.73
CA ALA A 23 -2.08 32.12 -2.13
C ALA A 23 -2.12 32.59 -3.60
N GLY A 24 -2.76 31.84 -4.49
CA GLY A 24 -2.99 32.26 -5.87
C GLY A 24 -3.77 33.56 -5.95
N GLN A 25 -4.86 33.69 -5.22
CA GLN A 25 -5.65 34.94 -5.16
C GLN A 25 -4.83 36.12 -4.60
N LYS A 26 -3.93 35.85 -3.67
CA LYS A 26 -3.10 36.87 -3.01
C LYS A 26 -1.96 37.39 -3.90
N TYR A 27 -1.28 36.49 -4.63
CA TYR A 27 -0.03 36.81 -5.31
C TYR A 27 -0.16 36.96 -6.83
N LEU A 28 -1.26 36.51 -7.46
CA LEU A 28 -1.51 36.71 -8.88
C LEU A 28 -1.99 38.13 -9.13
N THR A 29 -1.41 38.77 -10.12
CA THR A 29 -1.76 40.11 -10.61
C THR A 29 -2.19 40.06 -12.09
N ALA A 30 -2.75 41.13 -12.61
CA ALA A 30 -3.12 41.24 -14.04
C ALA A 30 -1.90 41.17 -14.99
N GLN A 31 -0.70 41.31 -14.49
CA GLN A 31 0.54 41.25 -15.26
C GLN A 31 1.10 39.80 -15.40
N ASN A 32 0.61 38.87 -14.59
CA ASN A 32 1.08 37.49 -14.61
C ASN A 32 0.47 36.67 -15.73
N ASN A 33 1.29 35.86 -16.39
CA ASN A 33 0.82 34.79 -17.28
C ASN A 33 0.52 33.54 -16.46
N THR A 34 -0.76 33.26 -16.22
CA THR A 34 -1.22 32.15 -15.38
C THR A 34 -0.66 30.80 -15.82
N THR A 35 -0.51 30.58 -17.13
CA THR A 35 0.06 29.33 -17.66
C THR A 35 1.54 29.18 -17.29
N GLN A 36 2.30 30.28 -17.34
CA GLN A 36 3.71 30.24 -16.93
C GLN A 36 3.84 30.08 -15.40
N VAL A 37 3.01 30.76 -14.62
CA VAL A 37 2.97 30.59 -13.17
C VAL A 37 2.70 29.11 -12.79
N ILE A 38 1.70 28.45 -13.39
CA ILE A 38 1.42 27.02 -13.14
C ILE A 38 2.62 26.15 -13.51
N ARG A 39 3.28 26.44 -14.62
CA ARG A 39 4.49 25.70 -15.03
C ARG A 39 5.61 25.85 -14.01
N HIS A 40 5.85 27.07 -13.53
CA HIS A 40 6.86 27.33 -12.49
C HIS A 40 6.49 26.68 -11.15
N VAL A 41 5.22 26.69 -10.75
CA VAL A 41 4.74 25.97 -9.56
C VAL A 41 5.09 24.49 -9.66
N ASN A 42 4.83 23.83 -10.78
CA ASN A 42 5.16 22.42 -10.96
C ASN A 42 6.68 22.15 -10.85
N ILE A 43 7.50 22.98 -11.47
CA ILE A 43 8.98 22.85 -11.39
C ILE A 43 9.46 23.00 -9.94
N ILE A 44 8.93 23.99 -9.22
CA ILE A 44 9.30 24.23 -7.82
C ILE A 44 8.86 23.05 -6.95
N VAL A 45 7.64 22.54 -7.14
CA VAL A 45 7.11 21.40 -6.38
C VAL A 45 7.92 20.14 -6.63
N GLU A 46 8.31 19.84 -7.88
CA GLU A 46 9.18 18.70 -8.20
C GLU A 46 10.54 18.78 -7.49
N ASP A 47 11.16 19.95 -7.42
CA ASP A 47 12.41 20.16 -6.68
C ASP A 47 12.22 19.96 -5.17
N LEU A 48 11.11 20.45 -4.62
CA LEU A 48 10.78 20.30 -3.21
C LEU A 48 10.51 18.84 -2.84
N VAL A 49 9.82 18.08 -3.69
CA VAL A 49 9.60 16.63 -3.48
C VAL A 49 10.95 15.91 -3.43
N LYS A 50 11.87 16.20 -4.35
CA LYS A 50 13.22 15.61 -4.33
C LYS A 50 13.99 15.95 -3.04
N LYS A 51 13.85 17.18 -2.55
CA LYS A 51 14.46 17.62 -1.29
C LYS A 51 13.83 16.92 -0.09
N LEU A 52 12.52 16.77 -0.07
CA LEU A 52 11.80 16.07 0.99
C LEU A 52 12.24 14.62 1.07
N THR A 53 12.26 13.93 -0.07
CA THR A 53 12.73 12.54 -0.17
C THR A 53 14.19 12.38 0.29
N LYS A 54 15.06 13.32 -0.08
CA LYS A 54 16.47 13.31 0.37
C LYS A 54 16.61 13.50 1.87
N ASN A 55 15.71 14.26 2.49
CA ASN A 55 15.71 14.55 3.92
C ASN A 55 14.99 13.49 4.75
N SER A 56 14.30 12.55 4.12
CA SER A 56 13.62 11.47 4.82
C SER A 56 14.61 10.58 5.57
N LYS A 57 14.17 10.05 6.70
CA LYS A 57 14.96 9.14 7.53
C LYS A 57 14.40 7.74 7.44
N ARG A 58 15.27 6.74 7.45
CA ARG A 58 14.84 5.33 7.51
C ARG A 58 14.15 5.05 8.84
N ILE A 59 13.10 4.26 8.77
CA ILE A 59 12.33 3.86 9.94
C ILE A 59 13.15 2.97 10.88
N THR A 60 13.04 3.23 12.17
CA THR A 60 13.61 2.41 13.25
C THR A 60 12.47 1.71 13.99
N LYS A 61 12.79 0.72 14.86
CA LYS A 61 11.75 0.06 15.68
C LYS A 61 10.97 1.05 16.54
N LYS A 62 11.65 2.06 17.11
CA LYS A 62 11.00 3.10 17.93
C LYS A 62 10.10 3.99 17.08
N SER A 63 10.58 4.44 15.93
CA SER A 63 9.79 5.29 15.04
C SER A 63 8.61 4.55 14.41
N LEU A 64 8.72 3.24 14.13
CA LEU A 64 7.61 2.42 13.65
C LEU A 64 6.43 2.42 14.65
N LEU A 65 6.71 2.24 15.94
CA LEU A 65 5.69 2.31 16.98
C LEU A 65 5.04 3.71 17.04
N ASN A 66 5.83 4.77 16.87
CA ASN A 66 5.34 6.14 16.90
C ASN A 66 4.46 6.45 15.67
N VAL A 67 4.86 6.05 14.45
CA VAL A 67 4.02 6.17 13.25
C VAL A 67 2.69 5.46 13.47
N ALA A 68 2.73 4.19 13.91
CA ALA A 68 1.53 3.43 14.16
C ALA A 68 0.59 4.06 15.20
N LYS A 69 1.13 4.69 16.24
CA LYS A 69 0.35 5.40 17.25
C LYS A 69 -0.30 6.67 16.71
N ILE A 70 0.48 7.49 16.02
CA ILE A 70 0.00 8.79 15.51
C ILE A 70 -1.10 8.58 14.48
N SER A 71 -0.87 7.71 13.51
CA SER A 71 -1.87 7.39 12.49
C SER A 71 -3.12 6.71 13.06
N ALA A 72 -3.00 6.02 14.21
CA ALA A 72 -4.13 5.49 14.98
C ALA A 72 -4.78 6.54 15.90
N ASN A 73 -4.65 7.81 15.63
CA ASN A 73 -5.18 8.92 16.45
C ASN A 73 -4.65 8.88 17.90
N ASN A 74 -3.37 8.58 18.06
CA ASN A 74 -2.69 8.41 19.36
C ASN A 74 -3.20 7.27 20.24
N ASP A 75 -3.90 6.28 19.66
CA ASP A 75 -4.29 5.07 20.38
C ASP A 75 -3.07 4.15 20.56
N SER A 76 -2.60 4.06 21.80
CA SER A 76 -1.42 3.25 22.13
C SER A 76 -1.68 1.74 22.01
N THR A 77 -2.93 1.30 22.16
CA THR A 77 -3.31 -0.12 22.06
C THR A 77 -3.25 -0.57 20.59
N ILE A 78 -3.89 0.20 19.72
CA ILE A 78 -3.85 -0.04 18.27
C ILE A 78 -2.41 0.07 17.75
N GLY A 79 -1.69 1.13 18.12
CA GLY A 79 -0.30 1.33 17.69
C GLY A 79 0.62 0.18 18.10
N LYS A 80 0.46 -0.37 19.31
CA LYS A 80 1.21 -1.53 19.77
C LYS A 80 0.84 -2.80 18.99
N LEU A 81 -0.44 -3.01 18.74
CA LEU A 81 -0.91 -4.17 17.99
C LEU A 81 -0.33 -4.22 16.57
N ILE A 82 -0.32 -3.06 15.88
CA ILE A 82 0.26 -2.92 14.54
C ILE A 82 1.77 -3.13 14.58
N TYR A 83 2.46 -2.53 15.57
CA TYR A 83 3.88 -2.74 15.77
C TYR A 83 4.23 -4.22 15.98
N ASP A 84 3.45 -4.93 16.81
CA ASP A 84 3.65 -6.35 17.08
C ASP A 84 3.41 -7.21 15.82
N ALA A 85 2.40 -6.87 15.01
CA ALA A 85 2.16 -7.52 13.72
C ALA A 85 3.36 -7.36 12.77
N TYR A 86 3.81 -6.14 12.51
CA TYR A 86 4.97 -5.88 11.66
C TYR A 86 6.29 -6.44 12.21
N SER A 87 6.43 -6.50 13.53
CA SER A 87 7.62 -7.11 14.16
C SER A 87 7.71 -8.62 13.92
N LYS A 88 6.56 -9.30 13.78
CA LYS A 88 6.49 -10.74 13.51
C LYS A 88 6.66 -11.07 12.03
N VAL A 89 6.05 -10.29 11.13
CA VAL A 89 6.13 -10.54 9.68
C VAL A 89 7.37 -9.95 9.03
N GLY A 90 8.06 -9.03 9.69
CA GLY A 90 9.26 -8.37 9.18
C GLY A 90 8.96 -7.12 8.33
N LYS A 91 10.02 -6.47 7.83
CA LYS A 91 9.91 -5.20 7.10
C LYS A 91 9.22 -5.33 5.75
N ASP A 92 9.46 -6.44 5.08
CA ASP A 92 8.90 -6.75 3.77
C ASP A 92 7.59 -7.55 3.88
N GLY A 93 7.15 -7.83 5.12
CA GLY A 93 5.92 -8.55 5.42
C GLY A 93 4.68 -7.71 5.16
N ILE A 94 3.58 -8.38 4.85
CA ILE A 94 2.29 -7.74 4.60
C ILE A 94 1.45 -7.80 5.86
N VAL A 95 0.80 -6.69 6.18
CA VAL A 95 -0.23 -6.63 7.21
C VAL A 95 -1.55 -6.23 6.57
N THR A 96 -2.58 -7.05 6.80
CA THR A 96 -3.96 -6.81 6.36
C THR A 96 -4.86 -6.54 7.55
N VAL A 97 -5.97 -5.87 7.31
CA VAL A 97 -6.96 -5.55 8.33
C VAL A 97 -8.28 -6.22 7.99
N GLU A 98 -8.85 -6.93 8.96
CA GLU A 98 -10.06 -7.71 8.83
C GLU A 98 -11.06 -7.35 9.91
N LYS A 99 -12.35 -7.60 9.65
CA LYS A 99 -13.35 -7.50 10.70
C LYS A 99 -13.34 -8.76 11.55
N SER A 100 -13.23 -8.59 12.86
CA SER A 100 -13.40 -9.69 13.80
C SER A 100 -14.88 -10.08 13.92
N LEU A 101 -15.13 -11.36 14.07
CA LEU A 101 -16.46 -11.87 14.46
C LEU A 101 -16.74 -11.67 15.97
N ASN A 102 -15.70 -11.36 16.73
CA ASN A 102 -15.74 -11.14 18.16
C ASN A 102 -15.61 -9.64 18.50
N HIS A 103 -15.89 -9.26 19.73
CA HIS A 103 -15.74 -7.89 20.20
C HIS A 103 -14.27 -7.46 20.35
N GLU A 104 -13.34 -8.42 20.41
CA GLU A 104 -11.93 -8.18 20.64
C GLU A 104 -11.17 -7.84 19.34
N THR A 105 -10.19 -6.95 19.48
CA THR A 105 -9.23 -6.63 18.43
C THR A 105 -7.92 -7.34 18.73
N PHE A 106 -7.44 -8.16 17.80
CA PHE A 106 -6.23 -8.94 17.96
C PHE A 106 -5.48 -9.08 16.63
N ALA A 107 -4.22 -9.49 16.69
CA ALA A 107 -3.40 -9.75 15.51
C ALA A 107 -2.92 -11.20 15.50
N GLU A 108 -3.08 -11.85 14.35
CA GLU A 108 -2.57 -13.17 14.06
C GLU A 108 -1.58 -13.12 12.91
N VAL A 109 -0.72 -14.12 12.84
CA VAL A 109 0.19 -14.32 11.72
C VAL A 109 -0.26 -15.57 11.00
N THR A 110 -0.56 -15.41 9.71
CA THR A 110 -1.04 -16.47 8.83
C THR A 110 -0.06 -16.73 7.70
N ASN A 111 -0.16 -17.90 7.08
CA ASN A 111 0.60 -18.23 5.89
C ASN A 111 -0.04 -17.55 4.67
N GLY A 112 0.80 -17.21 3.68
CA GLY A 112 0.32 -16.63 2.44
C GLY A 112 1.44 -16.18 1.54
N ILE A 113 1.09 -15.71 0.36
CA ILE A 113 2.03 -15.21 -0.63
C ILE A 113 1.53 -13.92 -1.25
N LYS A 114 2.48 -13.01 -1.51
CA LYS A 114 2.25 -11.82 -2.31
C LYS A 114 2.67 -12.06 -3.74
N ILE A 115 1.83 -11.65 -4.68
CA ILE A 115 2.08 -11.69 -6.12
C ILE A 115 2.05 -10.25 -6.64
N ASP A 116 3.11 -9.82 -7.32
CA ASP A 116 3.21 -8.48 -7.91
C ASP A 116 2.46 -8.42 -9.26
N ARG A 117 1.18 -8.77 -9.22
CA ARG A 117 0.20 -8.68 -10.31
C ARG A 117 -1.17 -8.37 -9.75
N GLY A 118 -1.89 -7.51 -10.43
CA GLY A 118 -3.27 -7.16 -10.10
C GLY A 118 -4.28 -7.74 -11.08
N TYR A 119 -5.53 -7.36 -10.90
CA TYR A 119 -6.64 -7.83 -11.73
C TYR A 119 -6.49 -7.43 -13.21
N SER A 120 -6.92 -8.32 -14.12
CA SER A 120 -6.88 -8.09 -15.57
C SER A 120 -7.99 -7.14 -16.06
N SER A 121 -9.02 -6.88 -15.26
CA SER A 121 -10.12 -5.97 -15.60
C SER A 121 -10.69 -5.30 -14.34
N ASN A 122 -10.96 -3.99 -14.43
CA ASN A 122 -11.63 -3.23 -13.36
C ASN A 122 -13.05 -3.73 -13.06
N LEU A 123 -13.66 -4.50 -13.96
CA LEU A 123 -15.01 -5.07 -13.76
C LEU A 123 -15.04 -6.21 -12.72
N PHE A 124 -13.87 -6.69 -12.29
CA PHE A 124 -13.75 -7.66 -11.18
C PHE A 124 -13.81 -7.00 -9.80
N ILE A 125 -13.68 -5.67 -9.72
CA ILE A 125 -13.68 -4.93 -8.45
C ILE A 125 -15.04 -5.09 -7.75
N ASN A 126 -15.02 -5.57 -6.51
CA ASN A 126 -16.18 -5.65 -5.64
C ASN A 126 -16.07 -4.74 -4.41
N ASN A 127 -14.88 -4.21 -4.12
CA ASN A 127 -14.63 -3.19 -3.10
C ASN A 127 -14.22 -1.87 -3.77
N GLN A 128 -15.20 -1.05 -4.13
CA GLN A 128 -14.97 0.23 -4.82
C GLN A 128 -14.23 1.27 -3.98
N LYS A 129 -14.21 1.14 -2.64
CA LYS A 129 -13.50 2.09 -1.77
C LYS A 129 -11.99 2.03 -1.93
N LYS A 130 -11.47 0.81 -2.15
CA LYS A 130 -10.04 0.53 -2.26
C LYS A 130 -9.61 0.12 -3.66
N ASP A 131 -10.54 0.06 -4.61
CA ASP A 131 -10.31 -0.46 -5.96
C ASP A 131 -9.75 -1.90 -5.94
N GLU A 132 -10.34 -2.76 -5.08
CA GLU A 132 -9.89 -4.13 -4.86
C GLU A 132 -10.99 -5.15 -5.20
N CYS A 133 -10.55 -6.35 -5.60
CA CYS A 133 -11.39 -7.55 -5.63
C CYS A 133 -11.04 -8.42 -4.42
N ILE A 134 -12.00 -8.60 -3.51
CA ILE A 134 -11.82 -9.41 -2.30
C ILE A 134 -12.71 -10.64 -2.42
N LEU A 135 -12.10 -11.82 -2.34
CA LEU A 135 -12.79 -13.11 -2.37
C LEU A 135 -12.37 -13.94 -1.16
N GLU A 136 -13.32 -14.64 -0.54
CA GLU A 136 -13.09 -15.54 0.60
C GLU A 136 -13.49 -16.97 0.20
N ASP A 137 -12.79 -17.97 0.71
CA ASP A 137 -12.97 -19.39 0.37
C ASP A 137 -12.93 -19.63 -1.15
N VAL A 138 -11.73 -19.48 -1.71
CA VAL A 138 -11.52 -19.34 -3.16
C VAL A 138 -10.75 -20.53 -3.71
N ARG A 139 -11.26 -21.14 -4.76
CA ARG A 139 -10.49 -22.08 -5.60
C ARG A 139 -9.49 -21.30 -6.44
N VAL A 140 -8.31 -21.86 -6.65
CA VAL A 140 -7.22 -21.20 -7.38
C VAL A 140 -6.72 -22.10 -8.49
N LEU A 141 -6.83 -21.62 -9.73
CA LEU A 141 -6.23 -22.25 -10.91
C LEU A 141 -4.88 -21.60 -11.18
N VAL A 142 -3.84 -22.41 -11.31
CA VAL A 142 -2.46 -21.96 -11.58
C VAL A 142 -1.99 -22.59 -12.89
N CYS A 143 -1.83 -21.76 -13.94
CA CYS A 143 -1.50 -22.23 -15.28
C CYS A 143 -0.62 -21.22 -16.01
N ASP A 144 0.40 -21.68 -16.76
CA ASP A 144 1.23 -20.82 -17.63
C ASP A 144 0.83 -20.87 -19.11
N GLN A 145 -0.07 -21.79 -19.47
CA GLN A 145 -0.66 -21.83 -20.80
C GLN A 145 -1.63 -20.68 -21.00
N GLU A 146 -1.67 -20.12 -22.20
CA GLU A 146 -2.66 -19.10 -22.55
C GLU A 146 -4.07 -19.72 -22.67
N ILE A 147 -5.00 -19.19 -21.90
CA ILE A 147 -6.41 -19.53 -22.03
C ILE A 147 -7.03 -18.63 -23.11
N SER A 148 -7.00 -19.12 -24.33
CA SER A 148 -7.55 -18.41 -25.50
C SER A 148 -9.06 -18.60 -25.69
N ASN A 149 -9.61 -19.68 -25.11
CA ASN A 149 -11.04 -20.02 -25.18
C ASN A 149 -11.52 -20.52 -23.82
N ILE A 150 -12.67 -20.03 -23.37
CA ILE A 150 -13.30 -20.39 -22.10
C ILE A 150 -13.61 -21.90 -21.99
N LEU A 151 -13.80 -22.57 -23.14
CA LEU A 151 -14.07 -24.02 -23.20
C LEU A 151 -12.88 -24.86 -22.71
N GLN A 152 -11.65 -24.32 -22.74
CA GLN A 152 -10.47 -25.02 -22.25
C GLN A 152 -10.52 -25.31 -20.74
N ILE A 153 -11.28 -24.52 -19.98
CA ILE A 153 -11.46 -24.67 -18.53
C ILE A 153 -12.92 -24.97 -18.14
N GLU A 154 -13.72 -25.37 -19.11
CA GLU A 154 -15.15 -25.63 -18.88
C GLU A 154 -15.38 -26.72 -17.82
N SER A 155 -14.50 -27.73 -17.78
CA SER A 155 -14.53 -28.84 -16.81
C SER A 155 -14.55 -28.39 -15.35
N VAL A 156 -13.88 -27.29 -15.01
CA VAL A 156 -13.87 -26.72 -13.67
C VAL A 156 -14.82 -25.53 -13.54
N LEU A 157 -15.00 -24.75 -14.60
CA LEU A 157 -15.84 -23.56 -14.56
C LEU A 157 -17.32 -23.89 -14.33
N LYS A 158 -17.83 -24.97 -14.98
CA LYS A 158 -19.21 -25.42 -14.78
C LYS A 158 -19.53 -25.80 -13.32
N PRO A 159 -18.76 -26.67 -12.65
CA PRO A 159 -18.96 -26.97 -11.23
C PRO A 159 -18.86 -25.73 -10.33
N ILE A 160 -17.90 -24.83 -10.58
CA ILE A 160 -17.74 -23.56 -9.82
C ILE A 160 -19.02 -22.72 -9.88
N ILE A 161 -19.61 -22.58 -11.08
CA ILE A 161 -20.86 -21.83 -11.28
C ILE A 161 -22.02 -22.53 -10.60
N GLN A 162 -22.14 -23.84 -10.77
CA GLN A 162 -23.25 -24.63 -10.22
C GLN A 162 -23.27 -24.65 -8.69
N ASN A 163 -22.08 -24.70 -8.07
CA ASN A 163 -21.93 -24.72 -6.62
C ASN A 163 -21.83 -23.32 -6.01
N ASN A 164 -21.90 -22.26 -6.85
CA ASN A 164 -21.69 -20.87 -6.43
C ASN A 164 -20.35 -20.68 -5.67
N GLU A 165 -19.32 -21.45 -6.07
CA GLU A 165 -17.96 -21.32 -5.55
C GLU A 165 -17.27 -20.09 -6.17
N LYS A 166 -16.14 -19.70 -5.60
CA LYS A 166 -15.34 -18.56 -6.05
C LYS A 166 -14.06 -19.07 -6.70
N LEU A 167 -13.62 -18.40 -7.76
CA LEU A 167 -12.45 -18.82 -8.52
C LEU A 167 -11.49 -17.65 -8.77
N LEU A 168 -10.20 -17.87 -8.46
CA LEU A 168 -9.10 -17.08 -8.99
C LEU A 168 -8.42 -17.85 -10.10
N VAL A 169 -8.29 -17.21 -11.26
CA VAL A 169 -7.53 -17.75 -12.40
C VAL A 169 -6.20 -17.00 -12.50
N ILE A 170 -5.10 -17.70 -12.26
CA ILE A 170 -3.72 -17.18 -12.44
C ILE A 170 -3.20 -17.75 -13.74
N ALA A 171 -3.47 -17.06 -14.84
CA ALA A 171 -3.10 -17.47 -16.19
C ALA A 171 -3.11 -16.27 -17.14
N ASP A 172 -2.33 -16.36 -18.20
CA ASP A 172 -2.49 -15.48 -19.36
C ASP A 172 -3.83 -15.84 -20.04
N CYS A 173 -4.72 -14.86 -20.17
CA CYS A 173 -6.02 -15.04 -20.80
C CYS A 173 -6.16 -14.13 -22.01
N GLY A 174 -6.66 -14.68 -23.11
CA GLY A 174 -7.02 -13.88 -24.27
C GLY A 174 -8.08 -12.82 -23.95
N GLN A 175 -8.04 -11.67 -24.60
CA GLN A 175 -8.94 -10.55 -24.30
C GLN A 175 -10.42 -10.91 -24.34
N ASN A 176 -10.81 -11.82 -25.24
CA ASN A 176 -12.20 -12.32 -25.34
C ASN A 176 -12.61 -13.12 -24.09
N VAL A 177 -11.68 -13.89 -23.50
CA VAL A 177 -11.92 -14.66 -22.28
C VAL A 177 -12.08 -13.71 -21.10
N ILE A 178 -11.18 -12.73 -20.96
CA ILE A 178 -11.27 -11.69 -19.90
C ILE A 178 -12.60 -10.95 -20.01
N ASN A 179 -13.00 -10.51 -21.19
CA ASN A 179 -14.27 -9.82 -21.41
C ASN A 179 -15.48 -10.71 -21.06
N THR A 180 -15.39 -12.01 -21.37
CA THR A 180 -16.46 -12.98 -21.03
C THR A 180 -16.54 -13.19 -19.53
N PHE A 181 -15.42 -13.33 -18.82
CA PHE A 181 -15.38 -13.39 -17.36
C PHE A 181 -15.99 -12.15 -16.74
N ALA A 182 -15.54 -10.97 -17.17
CA ALA A 182 -16.00 -9.68 -16.67
C ALA A 182 -17.51 -9.48 -16.90
N ALA A 183 -18.03 -9.84 -18.08
CA ALA A 183 -19.45 -9.77 -18.38
C ALA A 183 -20.28 -10.71 -17.46
N ASN A 184 -19.77 -11.90 -17.15
CA ASN A 184 -20.46 -12.84 -16.26
C ASN A 184 -20.38 -12.41 -14.79
N VAL A 185 -19.30 -11.79 -14.36
CA VAL A 185 -19.19 -11.19 -13.02
C VAL A 185 -20.24 -10.10 -12.84
N VAL A 186 -20.40 -9.21 -13.83
CA VAL A 186 -21.34 -8.08 -13.73
C VAL A 186 -22.79 -8.53 -13.91
N ARG A 187 -23.08 -9.40 -14.89
CA ARG A 187 -24.47 -9.77 -15.25
C ARG A 187 -25.01 -10.94 -14.44
N ASN A 188 -24.18 -11.94 -14.17
CA ASN A 188 -24.58 -13.21 -13.58
C ASN A 188 -24.06 -13.38 -12.15
N ASN A 189 -23.44 -12.33 -11.56
CA ASN A 189 -22.86 -12.35 -10.22
C ASN A 189 -21.86 -13.51 -10.02
N LEU A 190 -21.13 -13.88 -11.08
CA LEU A 190 -20.06 -14.88 -11.00
C LEU A 190 -18.94 -14.32 -10.11
N LYS A 191 -18.50 -15.09 -9.13
CA LYS A 191 -17.45 -14.71 -8.21
C LYS A 191 -16.10 -15.20 -8.72
N LEU A 192 -15.55 -14.47 -9.70
CA LEU A 192 -14.32 -14.82 -10.37
C LEU A 192 -13.44 -13.58 -10.54
N CYS A 193 -12.13 -13.78 -10.42
CA CYS A 193 -11.12 -12.81 -10.85
C CYS A 193 -10.01 -13.51 -11.64
N ASN A 194 -9.41 -12.79 -12.58
CA ASN A 194 -8.22 -13.23 -13.31
C ASN A 194 -7.08 -12.27 -13.08
N ILE A 195 -5.90 -12.83 -12.85
CA ILE A 195 -4.61 -12.12 -12.83
C ILE A 195 -3.64 -12.78 -13.80
N ALA A 196 -2.78 -11.96 -14.42
CA ALA A 196 -1.71 -12.49 -15.25
C ALA A 196 -0.61 -13.13 -14.38
N PRO A 197 0.15 -14.11 -14.91
CA PRO A 197 1.29 -14.69 -14.22
C PRO A 197 2.35 -13.64 -13.86
N PRO A 198 3.04 -13.79 -12.71
CA PRO A 198 4.12 -12.91 -12.33
C PRO A 198 5.36 -13.14 -13.22
N SER A 199 6.07 -12.04 -13.55
CA SER A 199 7.33 -12.09 -14.30
C SER A 199 7.22 -12.69 -15.71
N PHE A 200 8.37 -13.05 -16.32
CA PHE A 200 8.49 -13.58 -17.68
C PHE A 200 9.58 -14.66 -17.76
N GLY A 201 9.51 -15.51 -18.78
CA GLY A 201 10.51 -16.55 -19.06
C GLY A 201 10.60 -17.57 -17.90
N TYR A 202 11.83 -18.03 -17.59
CA TYR A 202 12.04 -19.03 -16.54
C TYR A 202 11.57 -18.57 -15.16
N LYS A 203 11.67 -17.28 -14.86
CA LYS A 203 11.20 -16.72 -13.59
C LYS A 203 9.69 -16.87 -13.41
N LYS A 204 8.93 -16.73 -14.50
CA LYS A 204 7.47 -16.99 -14.52
C LYS A 204 7.18 -18.39 -14.01
N ASN A 205 7.81 -19.42 -14.59
CA ASN A 205 7.55 -20.81 -14.24
C ASN A 205 7.92 -21.12 -12.78
N GLU A 206 9.05 -20.61 -12.32
CA GLU A 206 9.50 -20.80 -10.95
C GLU A 206 8.54 -20.15 -9.93
N LEU A 207 8.06 -18.93 -10.21
CA LEU A 207 7.10 -18.24 -9.34
C LEU A 207 5.71 -18.89 -9.39
N MET A 208 5.28 -19.38 -10.55
CA MET A 208 4.02 -20.11 -10.69
C MET A 208 4.02 -21.43 -9.89
N GLN A 209 5.13 -22.17 -9.89
CA GLN A 209 5.29 -23.34 -9.04
C GLN A 209 5.26 -23.00 -7.54
N ASP A 210 5.87 -21.87 -7.16
CA ASP A 210 5.86 -21.40 -5.77
C ASP A 210 4.43 -21.04 -5.31
N ILE A 211 3.65 -20.40 -6.18
CA ILE A 211 2.24 -20.10 -5.92
C ILE A 211 1.43 -21.40 -5.81
N ALA A 212 1.61 -22.33 -6.75
CA ALA A 212 0.91 -23.62 -6.74
C ALA A 212 1.18 -24.39 -5.44
N ALA A 213 2.45 -24.49 -5.03
CA ALA A 213 2.84 -25.12 -3.76
C ALA A 213 2.21 -24.43 -2.54
N THR A 214 2.05 -23.09 -2.58
CA THR A 214 1.44 -22.35 -1.47
C THR A 214 -0.04 -22.63 -1.34
N VAL A 215 -0.79 -22.67 -2.44
CA VAL A 215 -2.26 -22.88 -2.42
C VAL A 215 -2.64 -24.36 -2.50
N GLY A 216 -1.69 -25.26 -2.75
CA GLY A 216 -1.94 -26.68 -2.95
C GLY A 216 -2.63 -26.98 -4.29
N ALA A 217 -2.26 -26.25 -5.34
CA ALA A 217 -2.76 -26.46 -6.70
C ALA A 217 -1.79 -27.32 -7.52
N THR A 218 -2.32 -28.04 -8.51
CA THR A 218 -1.50 -28.59 -9.58
C THR A 218 -1.10 -27.46 -10.53
N TYR A 219 0.21 -27.32 -10.79
CA TYR A 219 0.69 -26.35 -11.77
C TYR A 219 0.61 -26.93 -13.18
N PHE A 220 -0.29 -26.39 -13.99
CA PHE A 220 -0.42 -26.76 -15.40
C PHE A 220 0.56 -25.94 -16.24
N SER A 221 1.50 -26.62 -16.90
CA SER A 221 2.54 -25.98 -17.70
C SER A 221 2.57 -26.51 -19.11
N GLU A 222 2.70 -25.59 -20.07
CA GLU A 222 2.93 -25.94 -21.47
C GLU A 222 4.24 -26.72 -21.67
N GLN A 223 5.26 -26.41 -20.83
CA GLN A 223 6.57 -27.08 -20.92
C GLN A 223 6.54 -28.55 -20.50
N THR A 224 5.65 -28.92 -19.59
CA THR A 224 5.44 -30.33 -19.19
C THR A 224 4.49 -31.09 -20.11
N GLY A 225 3.89 -30.36 -21.07
CA GLY A 225 2.94 -30.95 -22.04
C GLY A 225 1.54 -31.20 -21.44
N ASP A 226 1.21 -30.52 -20.35
CA ASP A 226 -0.11 -30.64 -19.72
C ASP A 226 -1.20 -30.10 -20.65
N ASP A 227 -2.36 -30.76 -20.65
CA ASP A 227 -3.53 -30.36 -21.43
C ASP A 227 -4.63 -29.84 -20.49
N LEU A 228 -5.00 -28.57 -20.66
CA LEU A 228 -6.06 -27.93 -19.88
C LEU A 228 -7.44 -28.63 -20.02
N SER A 229 -7.65 -29.40 -21.09
CA SER A 229 -8.89 -30.19 -21.24
C SER A 229 -9.02 -31.31 -20.21
N LEU A 230 -7.90 -31.71 -19.60
CA LEU A 230 -7.86 -32.74 -18.55
C LEU A 230 -7.98 -32.17 -17.14
N LEU A 231 -8.10 -30.85 -17.00
CA LEU A 231 -8.20 -30.14 -15.74
C LEU A 231 -9.43 -30.61 -14.93
N ARG A 232 -9.22 -30.88 -13.63
CA ARG A 232 -10.26 -31.37 -12.70
C ARG A 232 -10.38 -30.43 -11.50
N MET A 233 -11.48 -30.55 -10.75
CA MET A 233 -11.68 -29.78 -9.52
C MET A 233 -10.63 -30.05 -8.44
N GLU A 234 -10.07 -31.25 -8.40
CA GLU A 234 -8.99 -31.66 -7.49
C GLU A 234 -7.64 -30.99 -7.78
N ASP A 235 -7.44 -30.50 -9.01
CA ASP A 235 -6.22 -29.78 -9.42
C ASP A 235 -6.23 -28.31 -8.98
N LEU A 236 -7.39 -27.80 -8.57
CA LEU A 236 -7.53 -26.45 -8.07
C LEU A 236 -7.03 -26.36 -6.63
N GLY A 237 -6.16 -25.38 -6.39
CA GLY A 237 -5.77 -25.00 -5.04
C GLY A 237 -6.88 -24.31 -4.27
N PHE A 238 -6.58 -23.97 -3.01
CA PHE A 238 -7.50 -23.27 -2.13
C PHE A 238 -6.80 -22.16 -1.36
N ALA A 239 -7.48 -21.02 -1.22
CA ALA A 239 -7.09 -19.93 -0.36
C ALA A 239 -8.29 -19.47 0.47
N ASN A 240 -8.05 -19.18 1.77
CA ASN A 240 -9.11 -18.70 2.66
C ASN A 240 -9.55 -17.30 2.28
N LYS A 241 -8.62 -16.45 1.85
CA LYS A 241 -8.91 -15.10 1.39
C LYS A 241 -7.92 -14.64 0.35
N ILE A 242 -8.43 -13.88 -0.61
CA ILE A 242 -7.62 -13.25 -1.66
C ILE A 242 -8.00 -11.78 -1.74
N ILE A 243 -7.00 -10.92 -1.75
CA ILE A 243 -7.14 -9.47 -1.93
C ILE A 243 -6.37 -9.10 -3.20
N ILE A 244 -7.07 -8.68 -4.23
CA ILE A 244 -6.51 -8.36 -5.53
C ILE A 244 -6.66 -6.88 -5.77
N GLY A 245 -5.56 -6.16 -5.76
CA GLY A 245 -5.49 -4.75 -6.10
C GLY A 245 -5.12 -4.54 -7.57
N LYS A 246 -4.79 -3.31 -7.93
CA LYS A 246 -4.40 -2.93 -9.28
C LYS A 246 -3.05 -3.53 -9.70
N ASP A 247 -2.08 -3.57 -8.79
CA ASP A 247 -0.69 -3.92 -9.08
C ASP A 247 -0.19 -5.13 -8.28
N GLN A 248 -0.96 -5.58 -7.30
CA GLN A 248 -0.56 -6.67 -6.40
C GLN A 248 -1.76 -7.53 -5.97
N THR A 249 -1.47 -8.79 -5.66
CA THR A 249 -2.43 -9.76 -5.13
C THR A 249 -1.85 -10.40 -3.88
N VAL A 250 -2.65 -10.51 -2.82
CA VAL A 250 -2.32 -11.19 -1.56
C VAL A 250 -3.20 -12.41 -1.42
N LEU A 251 -2.58 -13.58 -1.31
CA LEU A 251 -3.23 -14.85 -1.03
C LEU A 251 -3.00 -15.21 0.44
N ILE A 252 -4.05 -15.44 1.20
CA ILE A 252 -4.01 -15.79 2.62
C ILE A 252 -4.50 -17.22 2.80
N LYS A 253 -3.72 -18.03 3.55
CA LYS A 253 -4.05 -19.40 3.88
C LYS A 253 -3.92 -19.60 5.40
N ASN A 254 -5.01 -19.91 6.09
CA ASN A 254 -5.05 -20.04 7.55
C ASN A 254 -4.53 -21.39 8.05
N GLU A 255 -4.29 -22.35 7.16
CA GLU A 255 -3.76 -23.65 7.51
C GLU A 255 -2.25 -23.62 7.71
N GLU A 256 -1.72 -24.55 8.49
CA GLU A 256 -0.27 -24.76 8.61
C GLU A 256 0.36 -25.04 7.24
N SER A 257 1.61 -24.61 7.06
CA SER A 257 2.37 -24.84 5.82
C SER A 257 2.29 -26.30 5.39
N THR A 258 1.82 -26.55 4.17
CA THR A 258 1.72 -27.87 3.59
C THR A 258 3.11 -28.53 3.53
N MET A 259 3.15 -29.86 3.49
CA MET A 259 4.43 -30.60 3.35
C MET A 259 5.13 -30.19 2.04
N GLU A 260 4.37 -29.93 0.99
CA GLU A 260 4.85 -29.48 -0.31
C GLU A 260 5.56 -28.13 -0.22
N LEU A 261 4.98 -27.16 0.50
CA LEU A 261 5.60 -25.85 0.72
C LEU A 261 6.92 -25.97 1.52
N LYS A 262 6.94 -26.82 2.57
CA LYS A 262 8.15 -27.06 3.35
C LYS A 262 9.25 -27.71 2.51
N THR A 263 8.88 -28.67 1.66
CA THR A 263 9.81 -29.32 0.72
C THR A 263 10.35 -28.30 -0.28
N ARG A 264 9.46 -27.46 -0.85
CA ARG A 264 9.87 -26.43 -1.81
C ARG A 264 10.86 -25.43 -1.23
N ILE A 265 10.64 -24.98 0.01
CA ILE A 265 11.58 -24.09 0.72
C ILE A 265 12.93 -24.81 0.98
N ALA A 266 12.91 -26.08 1.32
CA ALA A 266 14.14 -26.85 1.52
C ALA A 266 14.95 -27.00 0.22
N ASP A 267 14.30 -27.30 -0.90
CA ASP A 267 14.92 -27.39 -2.22
C ASP A 267 15.52 -26.06 -2.65
N LEU A 268 14.81 -24.95 -2.44
CA LEU A 268 15.31 -23.61 -2.73
C LEU A 268 16.57 -23.27 -1.92
N LYS A 269 16.63 -23.65 -0.64
CA LYS A 269 17.82 -23.46 0.20
C LYS A 269 19.02 -24.26 -0.32
N ILE A 270 18.80 -25.47 -0.83
CA ILE A 270 19.85 -26.28 -1.47
C ILE A 270 20.32 -25.60 -2.77
N GLN A 271 19.40 -25.12 -3.60
CA GLN A 271 19.71 -24.37 -4.82
C GLN A 271 20.50 -23.09 -4.52
N GLN A 272 20.10 -22.34 -3.49
CA GLN A 272 20.78 -21.14 -3.02
C GLN A 272 22.25 -21.40 -2.67
N ALA A 273 22.51 -22.50 -1.93
CA ALA A 273 23.87 -22.89 -1.54
C ALA A 273 24.76 -23.25 -2.74
N ASN A 274 24.17 -23.80 -3.80
CA ASN A 274 24.88 -24.24 -5.00
C ASN A 274 24.98 -23.17 -6.10
N THR A 275 24.24 -22.05 -5.97
CA THR A 275 24.21 -20.97 -6.98
C THR A 275 25.34 -19.98 -6.74
N THR A 276 26.22 -19.84 -7.73
CA THR A 276 27.37 -18.91 -7.71
C THR A 276 27.05 -17.55 -8.34
N ASN A 277 26.08 -17.48 -9.26
CA ASN A 277 25.66 -16.24 -9.90
C ASN A 277 24.91 -15.34 -8.92
N PRO A 278 25.39 -14.10 -8.66
CA PRO A 278 24.75 -13.20 -7.69
C PRO A 278 23.29 -12.83 -8.03
N VAL A 279 22.95 -12.73 -9.32
CA VAL A 279 21.60 -12.35 -9.79
C VAL A 279 20.62 -13.49 -9.52
N ASP A 280 21.00 -14.71 -9.88
CA ASP A 280 20.17 -15.89 -9.66
C ASP A 280 20.03 -16.20 -8.16
N ARG A 281 21.11 -16.03 -7.41
CA ARG A 281 21.09 -16.19 -5.96
C ARG A 281 20.13 -15.19 -5.30
N LYS A 282 20.15 -13.93 -5.72
CA LYS A 282 19.22 -12.91 -5.22
C LYS A 282 17.77 -13.29 -5.52
N PHE A 283 17.49 -13.79 -6.71
CA PHE A 283 16.15 -14.25 -7.07
C PHE A 283 15.67 -15.42 -6.20
N ILE A 284 16.57 -16.38 -5.90
CA ILE A 284 16.26 -17.49 -4.99
C ILE A 284 16.01 -16.96 -3.57
N ASP A 285 16.81 -16.00 -3.10
CA ASP A 285 16.63 -15.36 -1.78
C ASP A 285 15.24 -14.70 -1.67
N GLU A 286 14.82 -13.96 -2.70
CA GLU A 286 13.51 -13.31 -2.77
C GLU A 286 12.36 -14.33 -2.73
N ARG A 287 12.50 -15.47 -3.42
CA ARG A 287 11.53 -16.57 -3.40
C ARG A 287 11.43 -17.26 -2.03
N ILE A 288 12.56 -17.55 -1.42
CA ILE A 288 12.60 -18.13 -0.06
C ILE A 288 11.92 -17.18 0.93
N ALA A 289 12.23 -15.88 0.85
CA ALA A 289 11.62 -14.87 1.71
C ALA A 289 10.10 -14.79 1.50
N SER A 290 9.64 -14.85 0.24
CA SER A 290 8.21 -14.82 -0.11
C SER A 290 7.46 -16.06 0.40
N LEU A 291 8.03 -17.24 0.24
CA LEU A 291 7.41 -18.51 0.68
C LEU A 291 7.47 -18.74 2.19
N ALA A 292 8.54 -18.27 2.84
CA ALA A 292 8.69 -18.30 4.28
C ALA A 292 8.03 -17.10 4.97
N GLY A 293 7.61 -16.11 4.20
CA GLY A 293 6.96 -14.90 4.67
C GLY A 293 5.59 -15.20 5.26
N ALA A 294 5.32 -14.56 6.39
CA ALA A 294 4.01 -14.61 7.02
C ALA A 294 3.24 -13.35 6.67
N ILE A 295 1.91 -13.47 6.63
CA ILE A 295 1.00 -12.33 6.49
C ILE A 295 0.43 -12.04 7.87
N GLY A 296 0.58 -10.80 8.35
CA GLY A 296 -0.07 -10.32 9.56
C GLY A 296 -1.53 -9.98 9.27
N CYS A 297 -2.47 -10.60 9.98
CA CYS A 297 -3.87 -10.23 9.92
C CYS A 297 -4.26 -9.55 11.23
N ILE A 298 -4.75 -8.31 11.16
CA ILE A 298 -5.31 -7.58 12.30
C ILE A 298 -6.83 -7.68 12.23
N TYR A 299 -7.42 -8.42 13.16
CA TYR A 299 -8.87 -8.56 13.29
C TYR A 299 -9.41 -7.48 14.20
N VAL A 300 -10.29 -6.63 13.68
CA VAL A 300 -10.84 -5.50 14.40
C VAL A 300 -12.22 -5.85 14.95
N GLY A 301 -12.36 -5.88 16.26
CA GLY A 301 -13.61 -6.06 16.97
C GLY A 301 -14.25 -4.73 17.39
N GLY A 302 -15.53 -4.80 17.78
CA GLY A 302 -16.29 -3.66 18.31
C GLY A 302 -17.57 -4.14 18.96
N ASN A 303 -18.15 -3.32 19.84
CA ASN A 303 -19.40 -3.63 20.52
C ASN A 303 -20.65 -3.30 19.67
N SER A 304 -20.46 -2.56 18.59
CA SER A 304 -21.46 -2.26 17.57
C SER A 304 -20.82 -2.15 16.20
N ASP A 305 -21.63 -2.31 15.15
CA ASP A 305 -21.16 -2.20 13.75
C ASP A 305 -20.55 -0.82 13.45
N VAL A 306 -21.08 0.23 14.08
CA VAL A 306 -20.59 1.60 13.89
C VAL A 306 -19.21 1.78 14.55
N GLU A 307 -19.05 1.30 15.78
CA GLU A 307 -17.77 1.32 16.50
C GLU A 307 -16.73 0.46 15.79
N GLN A 308 -17.10 -0.75 15.37
CA GLN A 308 -16.20 -1.65 14.65
C GLN A 308 -15.73 -1.01 13.34
N LYS A 309 -16.64 -0.37 12.59
CA LYS A 309 -16.31 0.28 11.33
C LYS A 309 -15.34 1.45 11.53
N GLU A 310 -15.60 2.33 12.51
CA GLU A 310 -14.72 3.46 12.83
C GLU A 310 -13.33 2.98 13.25
N LYS A 311 -13.28 1.95 14.10
CA LYS A 311 -12.03 1.36 14.56
C LYS A 311 -11.29 0.65 13.41
N PHE A 312 -12.03 -0.01 12.50
CA PHE A 312 -11.46 -0.63 11.31
C PHE A 312 -10.81 0.41 10.41
N ASP A 313 -11.51 1.49 10.07
CA ASP A 313 -10.99 2.56 9.22
C ASP A 313 -9.70 3.15 9.85
N ARG A 314 -9.65 3.37 11.16
CA ARG A 314 -8.49 3.87 11.90
C ARG A 314 -7.30 2.90 11.90
N VAL A 315 -7.54 1.62 12.10
CA VAL A 315 -6.49 0.58 12.05
C VAL A 315 -5.94 0.46 10.64
N ASP A 316 -6.79 0.50 9.63
CA ASP A 316 -6.42 0.40 8.23
C ASP A 316 -5.55 1.59 7.77
N ASP A 317 -5.95 2.82 8.13
CA ASP A 317 -5.16 4.03 7.88
C ASP A 317 -3.77 3.92 8.53
N SER A 318 -3.72 3.43 9.77
CA SER A 318 -2.46 3.25 10.48
C SER A 318 -1.57 2.16 9.88
N VAL A 319 -2.12 1.05 9.40
CA VAL A 319 -1.37 0.01 8.67
C VAL A 319 -0.81 0.56 7.36
N CYS A 320 -1.62 1.34 6.62
CA CYS A 320 -1.17 1.99 5.39
C CYS A 320 -0.03 2.99 5.64
N ALA A 321 -0.15 3.83 6.70
CA ALA A 321 0.89 4.79 7.07
C ALA A 321 2.20 4.09 7.47
N VAL A 322 2.13 2.99 8.23
CA VAL A 322 3.32 2.21 8.60
C VAL A 322 3.96 1.58 7.37
N ARG A 323 3.17 1.05 6.43
CA ARG A 323 3.67 0.51 5.16
C ARG A 323 4.40 1.58 4.35
N SER A 324 3.78 2.76 4.14
CA SER A 324 4.42 3.88 3.44
C SER A 324 5.72 4.32 4.12
N ALA A 325 5.73 4.38 5.46
CA ALA A 325 6.93 4.71 6.22
C ALA A 325 8.05 3.67 6.09
N LEU A 326 7.72 2.38 5.95
CA LEU A 326 8.69 1.31 5.70
C LEU A 326 9.28 1.38 4.29
N GLU A 327 8.47 1.72 3.30
CA GLU A 327 8.86 1.80 1.89
C GLU A 327 9.66 3.07 1.59
N GLU A 328 9.17 4.24 1.98
CA GLU A 328 9.72 5.54 1.58
C GLU A 328 10.47 6.27 2.70
N GLY A 329 10.23 5.92 3.95
CA GLY A 329 10.84 6.56 5.10
C GLY A 329 9.91 7.50 5.85
N ILE A 330 10.48 8.29 6.76
CA ILE A 330 9.76 9.17 7.67
C ILE A 330 10.32 10.57 7.65
N VAL A 331 9.46 11.54 7.93
CA VAL A 331 9.79 12.96 8.05
C VAL A 331 9.30 13.53 9.38
N ALA A 332 9.73 14.72 9.75
CA ALA A 332 9.21 15.44 10.92
C ALA A 332 7.72 15.75 10.71
N GLY A 333 6.87 15.27 11.61
CA GLY A 333 5.42 15.40 11.53
C GLY A 333 4.90 16.78 11.97
N GLY A 334 3.58 16.88 12.09
CA GLY A 334 2.92 18.11 12.53
C GLY A 334 3.06 19.29 11.56
N GLY A 335 3.30 19.03 10.27
CA GLY A 335 3.52 20.04 9.23
C GLY A 335 4.92 20.68 9.26
N VAL A 336 5.81 20.25 10.17
CA VAL A 336 7.14 20.83 10.36
C VAL A 336 8.05 20.59 9.16
N ALA A 337 8.02 19.41 8.55
CA ALA A 337 8.83 19.12 7.37
C ALA A 337 8.53 20.07 6.20
N LEU A 338 7.24 20.32 5.91
CA LEU A 338 6.83 21.25 4.84
C LEU A 338 7.17 22.70 5.20
N TYR A 339 6.95 23.10 6.43
CA TYR A 339 7.33 24.43 6.91
C TYR A 339 8.86 24.65 6.82
N GLY A 340 9.67 23.67 7.19
CA GLY A 340 11.12 23.72 7.07
C GLY A 340 11.58 23.87 5.61
N LEU A 341 10.92 23.21 4.67
CA LEU A 341 11.16 23.43 3.24
C LEU A 341 10.85 24.87 2.84
N SER A 342 9.69 25.41 3.25
CA SER A 342 9.28 26.78 2.96
C SER A 342 10.33 27.81 3.46
N LYS A 343 10.86 27.64 4.67
CA LYS A 343 11.91 28.53 5.21
C LYS A 343 13.21 28.50 4.41
N ASN A 344 13.56 27.35 3.86
CA ASN A 344 14.78 27.13 3.09
C ASN A 344 14.63 27.37 1.58
N MET A 345 13.48 27.90 1.13
CA MET A 345 13.29 28.30 -0.24
C MET A 345 13.93 29.67 -0.54
N TYR A 346 14.62 29.74 -1.67
CA TYR A 346 15.20 30.99 -2.18
C TYR A 346 14.62 31.29 -3.56
N ASN A 347 14.26 32.56 -3.78
CA ASN A 347 13.84 33.02 -5.11
C ASN A 347 15.07 33.21 -5.99
N LEU A 348 15.26 32.29 -6.94
CA LEU A 348 16.42 32.26 -7.85
C LEU A 348 16.28 33.25 -9.02
N TYR A 349 15.05 33.58 -9.41
CA TYR A 349 14.73 34.39 -10.61
C TYR A 349 13.85 35.59 -10.23
N LYS A 350 14.43 36.53 -9.44
CA LYS A 350 13.70 37.67 -8.87
C LYS A 350 13.13 38.63 -9.91
N GLU A 351 13.73 38.68 -11.09
CA GLU A 351 13.30 39.55 -12.21
C GLU A 351 12.14 38.94 -13.01
N ASP A 352 11.92 37.63 -12.90
CA ASP A 352 10.78 36.96 -13.53
C ASP A 352 9.55 37.06 -12.61
N ILE A 353 8.58 37.85 -13.05
CA ILE A 353 7.35 38.11 -12.28
C ILE A 353 6.48 36.86 -12.12
N ASP A 354 6.46 35.98 -13.11
CA ASP A 354 5.68 34.74 -13.07
C ASP A 354 6.33 33.72 -12.17
N TYR A 355 7.66 33.60 -12.21
CA TYR A 355 8.40 32.76 -11.26
C TYR A 355 8.29 33.26 -9.83
N THR A 356 8.36 34.58 -9.63
CA THR A 356 8.24 35.19 -8.30
C THR A 356 6.84 34.94 -7.71
N ALA A 357 5.78 35.08 -8.52
CA ALA A 357 4.42 34.74 -8.09
C ALA A 357 4.32 33.24 -7.72
N ALA A 358 4.81 32.34 -8.56
CA ALA A 358 4.84 30.90 -8.30
C ALA A 358 5.61 30.55 -7.01
N PHE A 359 6.77 31.16 -6.82
CA PHE A 359 7.59 31.00 -5.62
C PHE A 359 6.85 31.40 -4.34
N LEU A 360 6.18 32.55 -4.34
CA LEU A 360 5.42 33.05 -3.19
C LEU A 360 4.18 32.17 -2.91
N ILE A 361 3.50 31.73 -3.95
CA ILE A 361 2.35 30.83 -3.83
C ILE A 361 2.76 29.53 -3.16
N VAL A 362 3.81 28.88 -3.64
CA VAL A 362 4.28 27.60 -3.06
C VAL A 362 4.78 27.81 -1.64
N LYS A 363 5.59 28.85 -1.40
CA LYS A 363 6.14 29.17 -0.08
C LYS A 363 5.07 29.37 0.97
N ASP A 364 4.02 30.12 0.68
CA ASP A 364 2.91 30.41 1.60
C ASP A 364 2.07 29.15 1.84
N THR A 365 1.83 28.37 0.79
CA THR A 365 1.06 27.11 0.85
C THR A 365 1.71 26.07 1.77
N LEU A 366 3.03 25.91 1.71
CA LEU A 366 3.74 24.92 2.53
C LEU A 366 3.65 25.19 4.05
N CYS A 367 3.31 26.40 4.46
CA CYS A 367 3.12 26.75 5.86
C CYS A 367 1.73 26.35 6.39
N GLN A 368 0.75 26.16 5.49
CA GLN A 368 -0.64 26.00 5.88
C GLN A 368 -0.94 24.77 6.75
N PRO A 369 -0.35 23.57 6.51
CA PRO A 369 -0.59 22.42 7.36
C PRO A 369 -0.22 22.66 8.83
N LEU A 370 0.96 23.25 9.08
CA LEU A 370 1.38 23.60 10.45
C LEU A 370 0.44 24.65 11.08
N TYR A 371 0.08 25.67 10.33
CA TYR A 371 -0.82 26.72 10.81
C TYR A 371 -2.20 26.14 11.16
N GLN A 372 -2.72 25.27 10.31
CA GLN A 372 -4.02 24.67 10.55
C GLN A 372 -4.05 23.76 11.78
N ILE A 373 -2.98 22.99 12.01
CA ILE A 373 -2.85 22.17 13.24
C ILE A 373 -2.90 23.05 14.48
N LEU A 374 -2.12 24.15 14.51
CA LEU A 374 -2.11 25.06 15.65
C LEU A 374 -3.48 25.74 15.85
N ILE A 375 -4.14 26.18 14.78
CA ILE A 375 -5.46 26.78 14.83
C ILE A 375 -6.50 25.79 15.36
N ASN A 376 -6.49 24.55 14.88
CA ASN A 376 -7.38 23.49 15.36
C ASN A 376 -7.22 23.19 16.84
N ALA A 377 -6.01 23.39 17.37
CA ALA A 377 -5.73 23.28 18.80
C ALA A 377 -6.11 24.53 19.61
N GLY A 378 -6.70 25.56 18.97
CA GLY A 378 -7.04 26.83 19.61
C GLY A 378 -5.85 27.74 19.89
N MET A 379 -4.70 27.45 19.29
CA MET A 379 -3.45 28.21 19.48
C MET A 379 -3.26 29.25 18.35
N ASN A 380 -2.65 30.39 18.70
CA ASN A 380 -2.25 31.35 17.69
C ASN A 380 -0.89 30.97 17.09
N PRO A 381 -0.80 30.67 15.79
CA PRO A 381 0.47 30.29 15.16
C PRO A 381 1.61 31.28 15.39
N LYS A 382 1.34 32.59 15.38
CA LYS A 382 2.38 33.62 15.62
C LYS A 382 2.95 33.54 17.02
N ASN A 383 2.13 33.24 18.03
CA ASN A 383 2.61 33.11 19.41
C ASN A 383 3.49 31.89 19.60
N ILE A 384 3.10 30.77 18.97
CA ILE A 384 3.84 29.50 19.09
C ILE A 384 5.11 29.52 18.27
N MET A 385 5.09 30.09 17.09
CA MET A 385 6.26 30.09 16.19
C MET A 385 7.22 31.26 16.48
N GLY A 386 6.75 32.33 17.12
CA GLY A 386 7.45 33.59 17.27
C GLY A 386 7.52 34.40 15.97
N GLU A 387 8.10 35.57 16.01
CA GLU A 387 8.33 36.39 14.82
C GLU A 387 9.23 35.62 13.85
N GLU A 388 8.79 35.51 12.58
CA GLU A 388 9.48 34.79 11.52
C GLU A 388 9.81 33.31 11.84
N GLY A 389 9.10 32.70 12.81
CA GLY A 389 9.33 31.30 13.21
C GLY A 389 10.66 31.07 13.96
N ILE A 390 11.07 32.04 14.78
CA ILE A 390 12.33 32.00 15.53
C ILE A 390 12.44 30.83 16.51
N PHE A 391 11.31 30.29 16.99
CA PHE A 391 11.31 29.15 17.89
C PHE A 391 11.50 27.80 17.18
N PHE A 392 11.45 27.79 15.84
CA PHE A 392 11.67 26.62 15.01
C PHE A 392 13.08 26.67 14.39
N ASN A 393 14.10 26.59 15.25
CA ASN A 393 15.51 26.73 14.90
C ASN A 393 16.13 25.41 14.45
N GLY A 394 15.70 24.88 13.31
CA GLY A 394 16.24 23.65 12.73
C GLY A 394 15.22 22.95 11.83
N PRO A 395 15.69 22.05 10.98
CA PRO A 395 14.81 21.41 9.99
C PRO A 395 13.74 20.49 10.61
N ASP A 396 14.01 19.98 11.83
CA ASP A 396 13.14 19.00 12.50
C ASP A 396 12.61 19.55 13.85
N ILE A 397 12.87 20.83 14.16
CA ILE A 397 12.39 21.46 15.40
C ILE A 397 10.98 22.01 15.18
N GLY A 398 10.07 21.63 16.07
CA GLY A 398 8.68 22.04 16.04
C GLY A 398 8.03 22.10 17.41
N PHE A 399 6.72 22.08 17.42
CA PHE A 399 5.90 22.14 18.61
C PHE A 399 4.93 20.95 18.65
N ASP A 400 5.02 20.15 19.71
CA ASP A 400 4.04 19.10 19.98
C ASP A 400 2.81 19.72 20.64
N VAL A 401 1.74 19.82 19.86
CA VAL A 401 0.47 20.41 20.27
C VAL A 401 -0.19 19.63 21.42
N LYS A 402 0.04 18.32 21.50
CA LYS A 402 -0.57 17.45 22.51
C LYS A 402 0.05 17.64 23.89
N ASN A 403 1.38 17.74 23.94
CA ASN A 403 2.15 17.89 25.18
C ASN A 403 2.53 19.35 25.46
N GLU A 404 2.21 20.26 24.53
CA GLU A 404 2.52 21.69 24.60
C GLU A 404 4.03 21.98 24.81
N GLU A 405 4.87 21.23 24.09
CA GLU A 405 6.34 21.37 24.22
C GLU A 405 7.06 21.56 22.88
N TYR A 406 8.15 22.32 22.92
CA TYR A 406 9.06 22.48 21.79
C TYR A 406 10.12 21.41 21.81
N GLY A 407 10.48 20.90 20.64
CA GLY A 407 11.58 19.94 20.55
C GLY A 407 11.81 19.42 19.15
N ASN A 408 12.75 18.48 19.05
CA ASN A 408 12.94 17.73 17.82
C ASN A 408 11.77 16.75 17.64
N MET A 409 11.04 16.88 16.52
CA MET A 409 9.82 16.11 16.28
C MET A 409 10.07 14.60 16.26
N PHE A 410 11.27 14.15 15.85
CA PHE A 410 11.62 12.71 15.94
C PHE A 410 11.79 12.22 17.36
N ASP A 411 12.35 13.06 18.26
CA ASP A 411 12.55 12.73 19.68
C ASP A 411 11.21 12.74 20.43
N LEU A 412 10.34 13.71 20.12
CA LEU A 412 8.97 13.83 20.63
C LEU A 412 8.06 12.72 20.08
N GLY A 413 8.50 12.04 19.02
CA GLY A 413 7.73 10.97 18.38
C GLY A 413 6.66 11.47 17.42
N VAL A 414 6.61 12.77 17.10
CA VAL A 414 5.68 13.37 16.13
C VAL A 414 6.28 13.24 14.74
N ILE A 415 5.95 12.17 14.03
CA ILE A 415 6.55 11.78 12.76
C ILE A 415 5.49 11.33 11.77
N ASP A 416 5.66 11.70 10.50
CA ASP A 416 4.76 11.33 9.41
C ASP A 416 5.51 10.43 8.40
N PRO A 417 4.81 9.52 7.69
CA PRO A 417 5.36 8.86 6.52
C PRO A 417 5.64 9.89 5.42
N LEU A 418 6.65 9.57 4.55
CA LEU A 418 7.03 10.45 3.45
C LEU A 418 5.97 10.53 2.37
#